data_a9ab122f2984bde6f369b519626fa665
#
_entry.id   a9ab122f2984bde6f369b519626fa665
#
_cell.length_a   1.000
_cell.length_b   1.000
_cell.length_c   1.000
_cell.angle_alpha   90.00
_cell.angle_beta   90.00
_cell.angle_gamma   90.00
#
_symmetry.space_group_name_H-M   'P 1'
#
loop_
_entity.id
_entity.type
_entity.pdbx_description
1 polymer ?
#
loop_
_entity_poly.entity_id
_entity_poly.type
_entity_poly.pdbx_seq_one_letter_code
_entity_poly.pdbx_strand_id
1 'polypeptide(L)'
;MTPSISSSSNAQQRSSRSQTAGATETREAVIGITMDDAFCFYYRSNIESIQKRACVVYFSRIRDALPDVAGLYFGGGYPELHATQLSANRHLLEDIRTNADEGMPIYGECGGLMYLSRSLSTVEHKRVSLTNILPVDI
;
A
#
# COMPACT_ATOMS: atom_id res chain seq x y z
N MET A 1 0.73 3.22 -85.32
CA MET A 1 1.98 3.83 -84.86
C MET A 1 2.01 3.93 -83.39
N THR A 2 2.85 3.29 -82.93
CA THR A 2 3.37 2.78 -81.66
C THR A 2 2.79 3.29 -80.37
N PRO A 3 2.36 2.39 -79.51
CA PRO A 3 2.15 2.69 -78.09
C PRO A 3 3.41 2.43 -77.29
N SER A 4 3.76 3.35 -76.50
CA SER A 4 4.81 3.19 -75.51
C SER A 4 4.26 2.47 -74.25
N ILE A 5 4.97 1.47 -73.84
CA ILE A 5 4.66 0.68 -72.65
C ILE A 5 5.40 1.31 -71.49
N SER A 6 4.68 1.72 -70.52
CA SER A 6 5.26 2.04 -69.20
C SER A 6 4.98 0.93 -68.21
N SER A 7 6.02 0.22 -67.87
CA SER A 7 6.00 -0.75 -66.82
C SER A 7 6.22 -0.05 -65.46
N SER A 8 5.21 0.00 -64.69
CA SER A 8 5.31 0.43 -63.30
C SER A 8 5.64 -0.75 -62.42
N SER A 9 6.87 -0.82 -61.97
CA SER A 9 7.32 -1.74 -60.90
C SER A 9 6.82 -1.24 -59.58
N ASN A 10 5.89 -1.95 -59.06
CA ASN A 10 5.36 -1.71 -57.71
C ASN A 10 6.28 -2.38 -56.68
N ALA A 11 7.19 -1.61 -56.14
CA ALA A 11 8.02 -2.05 -55.04
C ALA A 11 7.19 -1.99 -53.77
N GLN A 12 6.72 -3.16 -53.32
CA GLN A 12 6.10 -3.33 -52.03
C GLN A 12 7.14 -3.09 -50.94
N GLN A 13 7.09 -1.93 -50.34
CA GLN A 13 7.72 -1.69 -49.05
C GLN A 13 7.02 -2.53 -47.97
N ARG A 14 7.63 -3.66 -47.63
CA ARG A 14 7.31 -4.36 -46.43
C ARG A 14 7.81 -3.53 -45.26
N SER A 15 6.90 -2.79 -44.67
CA SER A 15 7.10 -2.19 -43.37
C SER A 15 7.31 -3.28 -42.35
N SER A 16 8.55 -3.50 -41.94
CA SER A 16 8.89 -4.32 -40.79
C SER A 16 8.35 -3.59 -39.56
N ARG A 17 7.17 -4.00 -39.09
CA ARG A 17 6.75 -3.71 -37.72
C ARG A 17 7.74 -4.36 -36.76
N SER A 18 8.68 -3.58 -36.29
CA SER A 18 9.40 -3.91 -35.09
C SER A 18 8.37 -3.92 -33.97
N GLN A 19 7.98 -5.11 -33.55
CA GLN A 19 7.29 -5.30 -32.29
C GLN A 19 8.31 -4.95 -31.22
N THR A 20 8.28 -3.73 -30.73
CA THR A 20 8.85 -3.39 -29.44
C THR A 20 8.06 -4.20 -28.44
N ALA A 21 8.66 -5.29 -27.97
CA ALA A 21 8.19 -5.99 -26.79
C ALA A 21 8.00 -4.94 -25.70
N GLY A 22 6.74 -4.74 -25.24
CA GLY A 22 6.42 -3.80 -24.21
C GLY A 22 7.30 -4.10 -23.00
N ALA A 23 8.17 -3.17 -22.65
CA ALA A 23 8.77 -3.18 -21.35
C ALA A 23 7.62 -3.22 -20.37
N THR A 24 7.50 -4.29 -19.59
CA THR A 24 6.64 -4.34 -18.43
C THR A 24 7.17 -3.25 -17.53
N GLU A 25 6.54 -2.08 -17.51
CA GLU A 25 6.81 -1.09 -16.49
C GLU A 25 6.54 -1.80 -15.17
N THR A 26 7.60 -2.22 -14.49
CA THR A 26 7.53 -2.68 -13.12
C THR A 26 7.11 -1.45 -12.33
N ARG A 27 5.80 -1.34 -12.07
CA ARG A 27 5.28 -0.31 -11.17
C ARG A 27 6.04 -0.46 -9.87
N GLU A 28 6.74 0.58 -9.49
CA GLU A 28 7.43 0.62 -8.21
C GLU A 28 6.41 0.40 -7.10
N ALA A 29 6.70 -0.54 -6.20
CA ALA A 29 5.80 -0.85 -5.10
C ALA A 29 5.60 0.40 -4.23
N VAL A 30 4.37 0.64 -3.81
CA VAL A 30 4.03 1.73 -2.89
C VAL A 30 3.76 1.14 -1.51
N ILE A 31 4.47 1.61 -0.50
CA ILE A 31 4.30 1.19 0.89
C ILE A 31 3.62 2.30 1.68
N GLY A 32 2.51 1.96 2.32
CA GLY A 32 1.80 2.84 3.24
C GLY A 32 2.45 2.79 4.62
N ILE A 33 2.86 3.94 5.14
CA ILE A 33 3.41 4.08 6.48
C ILE A 33 2.49 4.98 7.28
N THR A 34 2.07 4.51 8.44
CA THR A 34 1.20 5.32 9.30
C THR A 34 1.99 6.41 10.01
N MET A 35 1.44 7.61 10.01
CA MET A 35 2.04 8.74 10.71
C MET A 35 0.93 9.62 11.29
N ASP A 36 0.72 9.53 12.60
CA ASP A 36 -0.27 10.32 13.32
C ASP A 36 0.09 10.38 14.82
N ASP A 37 -0.77 10.99 15.62
CA ASP A 37 -0.52 11.17 17.05
C ASP A 37 -0.45 9.84 17.82
N ALA A 38 -1.10 8.79 17.33
CA ALA A 38 -1.06 7.46 17.92
C ALA A 38 0.20 6.66 17.53
N PHE A 39 0.83 7.02 16.39
CA PHE A 39 1.93 6.26 15.80
C PHE A 39 2.95 7.17 15.15
N CYS A 40 3.99 7.48 15.88
CA CYS A 40 5.03 8.41 15.45
C CYS A 40 6.47 7.87 15.67
N PHE A 41 6.62 6.66 16.20
CA PHE A 41 7.94 6.10 16.48
C PHE A 41 8.41 5.22 15.34
N TYR A 42 9.31 5.76 14.54
CA TYR A 42 9.97 5.07 13.43
C TYR A 42 11.46 5.29 13.49
N TYR A 43 12.22 4.22 13.25
CA TYR A 43 13.63 4.37 12.99
C TYR A 43 13.84 4.95 11.61
N ARG A 44 14.56 6.06 11.55
CA ARG A 44 14.88 6.73 10.28
C ARG A 44 15.56 5.79 9.28
N SER A 45 16.47 4.95 9.75
CA SER A 45 17.15 3.96 8.93
C SER A 45 16.20 2.96 8.26
N ASN A 46 15.11 2.59 8.92
CA ASN A 46 14.09 1.70 8.36
C ASN A 46 13.35 2.38 7.22
N ILE A 47 12.91 3.63 7.44
CA ILE A 47 12.24 4.43 6.40
C ILE A 47 13.15 4.63 5.19
N GLU A 48 14.40 5.02 5.41
CA GLU A 48 15.41 5.22 4.34
C GLU A 48 15.67 3.91 3.56
N SER A 49 15.65 2.77 4.23
CA SER A 49 15.81 1.45 3.59
C SER A 49 14.64 1.09 2.70
N ILE A 50 13.42 1.42 3.12
CA ILE A 50 12.21 1.23 2.31
C ILE A 50 12.25 2.16 1.10
N GLN A 51 12.55 3.44 1.30
CA GLN A 51 12.60 4.45 0.24
C GLN A 51 13.62 4.17 -0.87
N LYS A 52 14.63 3.35 -0.59
CA LYS A 52 15.58 2.88 -1.62
C LYS A 52 14.97 1.85 -2.59
N ARG A 53 13.83 1.26 -2.27
CA ARG A 53 13.27 0.10 -2.98
C ARG A 53 11.78 0.25 -3.33
N ALA A 54 11.11 1.24 -2.75
CA ALA A 54 9.68 1.47 -2.90
C ALA A 54 9.35 2.94 -2.72
N CYS A 55 8.25 3.37 -3.31
CA CYS A 55 7.64 4.65 -2.97
C CYS A 55 6.97 4.55 -1.59
N VAL A 56 7.00 5.64 -0.83
CA VAL A 56 6.37 5.70 0.49
C VAL A 56 5.24 6.72 0.48
N VAL A 57 4.09 6.32 1.01
CA VAL A 57 2.94 7.19 1.26
C VAL A 57 2.63 7.16 2.75
N TYR A 58 2.53 8.34 3.35
CA TYR A 58 2.13 8.48 4.75
C TYR A 58 0.63 8.70 4.87
N PHE A 59 0.02 8.09 5.86
CA PHE A 59 -1.40 8.28 6.15
C PHE A 59 -1.70 8.16 7.65
N SER A 60 -2.83 8.72 8.08
CA SER A 60 -3.30 8.67 9.46
C SER A 60 -4.34 7.58 9.66
N ARG A 61 -4.14 6.72 10.64
CA ARG A 61 -5.15 5.73 11.04
C ARG A 61 -6.35 6.34 11.75
N ILE A 62 -6.21 7.55 12.25
CA ILE A 62 -7.28 8.27 12.92
C ILE A 62 -8.23 8.92 11.91
N ARG A 63 -7.71 9.48 10.80
CA ARG A 63 -8.46 10.39 9.93
C ARG A 63 -8.63 9.95 8.49
N ASP A 64 -7.69 9.15 7.98
CA ASP A 64 -7.62 8.88 6.55
C ASP A 64 -8.31 7.56 6.16
N ALA A 65 -8.61 7.42 4.89
CA ALA A 65 -8.91 6.15 4.25
C ALA A 65 -7.61 5.41 3.92
N LEU A 66 -7.71 4.12 3.60
CA LEU A 66 -6.58 3.32 3.14
C LEU A 66 -6.10 3.84 1.77
N PRO A 67 -4.84 4.27 1.64
CA PRO A 67 -4.30 4.62 0.34
C PRO A 67 -4.12 3.38 -0.55
N ASP A 68 -4.01 3.59 -1.86
CA ASP A 68 -3.70 2.53 -2.83
C ASP A 68 -2.22 2.15 -2.70
N VAL A 69 -1.95 1.06 -1.98
CA VAL A 69 -0.60 0.61 -1.62
C VAL A 69 -0.46 -0.90 -1.79
N ALA A 70 0.78 -1.35 -1.97
CA ALA A 70 1.13 -2.75 -2.10
C ALA A 70 1.47 -3.43 -0.76
N GLY A 71 1.66 -2.67 0.30
CA GLY A 71 1.97 -3.16 1.63
C GLY A 71 1.88 -2.06 2.68
N LEU A 72 1.84 -2.45 3.95
CA LEU A 72 1.67 -1.53 5.08
C LEU A 72 2.77 -1.72 6.13
N TYR A 73 3.22 -0.62 6.70
CA TYR A 73 4.13 -0.59 7.83
C TYR A 73 3.52 0.23 8.97
N PHE A 74 3.26 -0.44 10.07
CA PHE A 74 2.73 0.12 11.30
C PHE A 74 3.83 0.15 12.38
N GLY A 75 4.36 1.32 12.65
CA GLY A 75 5.40 1.53 13.64
C GLY A 75 4.88 1.64 15.06
N GLY A 76 5.76 2.06 15.93
CA GLY A 76 5.48 2.26 17.35
C GLY A 76 4.66 3.50 17.65
N GLY A 77 4.13 3.53 18.87
CA GLY A 77 3.32 4.62 19.38
C GLY A 77 2.54 4.20 20.61
N TYR A 78 1.53 4.99 20.94
CA TYR A 78 0.66 4.77 22.10
C TYR A 78 -0.82 4.63 21.66
N PRO A 79 -1.18 3.52 20.99
CA PRO A 79 -2.55 3.32 20.50
C PRO A 79 -3.59 3.30 21.63
N GLU A 80 -3.22 2.90 22.84
CA GLU A 80 -4.08 2.88 24.01
C GLU A 80 -4.58 4.27 24.42
N LEU A 81 -3.81 5.32 24.13
CA LEU A 81 -4.21 6.70 24.39
C LEU A 81 -5.17 7.26 23.32
N HIS A 82 -5.22 6.63 22.18
CA HIS A 82 -6.05 7.02 21.02
C HIS A 82 -7.04 5.95 20.60
N ALA A 83 -7.27 4.97 21.45
CA ALA A 83 -8.03 3.76 21.13
C ALA A 83 -9.44 4.07 20.64
N THR A 84 -10.14 5.03 21.23
CA THR A 84 -11.47 5.46 20.81
C THR A 84 -11.47 6.04 19.39
N GLN A 85 -10.49 6.88 19.07
CA GLN A 85 -10.37 7.48 17.74
C GLN A 85 -10.00 6.44 16.68
N LEU A 86 -9.10 5.52 17.01
CA LEU A 86 -8.70 4.42 16.14
C LEU A 86 -9.87 3.48 15.84
N SER A 87 -10.65 3.11 16.87
CA SER A 87 -11.81 2.23 16.71
C SER A 87 -12.98 2.91 15.99
N ALA A 88 -13.06 4.22 16.03
CA ALA A 88 -14.09 5.00 15.33
C ALA A 88 -13.89 5.01 13.80
N ASN A 89 -12.67 4.89 13.31
CA ASN A 89 -12.38 4.82 11.88
C ASN A 89 -12.61 3.40 11.34
N ARG A 90 -13.84 2.94 11.42
CA ARG A 90 -14.25 1.57 11.07
C ARG A 90 -13.95 1.21 9.63
N HIS A 91 -14.14 2.15 8.72
CA HIS A 91 -13.88 1.94 7.30
C HIS A 91 -12.42 1.51 7.05
N LEU A 92 -11.49 2.25 7.66
CA LEU A 92 -10.07 1.92 7.54
C LEU A 92 -9.73 0.56 8.17
N LEU A 93 -10.31 0.25 9.34
CA LEU A 93 -10.09 -1.06 9.99
C LEU A 93 -10.55 -2.22 9.11
N GLU A 94 -11.73 -2.08 8.48
CA GLU A 94 -12.31 -3.07 7.58
C GLU A 94 -11.48 -3.21 6.29
N ASP A 95 -11.07 -2.10 5.69
CA ASP A 95 -10.24 -2.09 4.48
C ASP A 95 -8.89 -2.75 4.71
N ILE A 96 -8.21 -2.42 5.82
CA ILE A 96 -6.92 -3.05 6.17
C ILE A 96 -7.11 -4.55 6.36
N ARG A 97 -8.15 -4.98 7.06
CA ARG A 97 -8.43 -6.40 7.27
C ARG A 97 -8.71 -7.12 5.96
N THR A 98 -9.57 -6.57 5.11
CA THR A 98 -9.90 -7.14 3.81
C THR A 98 -8.65 -7.31 2.95
N ASN A 99 -7.81 -6.27 2.86
CA ASN A 99 -6.57 -6.35 2.11
C ASN A 99 -5.57 -7.36 2.69
N ALA A 100 -5.52 -7.50 4.02
CA ALA A 100 -4.72 -8.54 4.67
C ALA A 100 -5.19 -9.95 4.31
N ASP A 101 -6.51 -10.18 4.35
CA ASP A 101 -7.13 -11.46 3.96
C ASP A 101 -6.88 -11.78 2.47
N GLU A 102 -6.78 -10.79 1.62
CA GLU A 102 -6.42 -10.90 0.20
C GLU A 102 -4.91 -11.07 -0.04
N GLY A 103 -4.09 -11.06 1.00
CA GLY A 103 -2.66 -11.34 0.94
C GLY A 103 -1.74 -10.12 0.91
N MET A 104 -2.25 -8.92 1.21
CA MET A 104 -1.39 -7.74 1.34
C MET A 104 -0.38 -7.94 2.49
N PRO A 105 0.94 -7.77 2.25
CA PRO A 105 1.92 -7.84 3.32
C PRO A 105 1.77 -6.65 4.27
N ILE A 106 1.74 -6.98 5.56
CA ILE A 106 1.63 -5.99 6.64
C ILE A 106 2.72 -6.27 7.67
N TYR A 107 3.49 -5.25 7.99
CA TYR A 107 4.46 -5.28 9.09
C TYR A 107 3.98 -4.37 10.22
N GLY A 108 3.96 -4.90 11.42
CA GLY A 108 3.59 -4.15 12.61
C GLY A 108 4.55 -4.44 13.77
N GLU A 109 4.99 -3.39 14.44
CA GLU A 109 5.84 -3.48 15.62
C GLU A 109 5.29 -2.64 16.77
N CYS A 110 5.48 -3.09 18.00
CA CYS A 110 5.07 -2.37 19.21
C CYS A 110 3.60 -1.95 19.17
N GLY A 111 3.30 -0.64 19.16
CA GLY A 111 1.94 -0.11 19.01
C GLY A 111 1.26 -0.52 17.70
N GLY A 112 2.03 -0.71 16.64
CA GLY A 112 1.52 -1.26 15.38
C GLY A 112 0.99 -2.69 15.54
N LEU A 113 1.68 -3.53 16.33
CA LEU A 113 1.21 -4.87 16.64
C LEU A 113 -0.11 -4.84 17.44
N MET A 114 -0.21 -3.92 18.39
CA MET A 114 -1.45 -3.72 19.17
C MET A 114 -2.63 -3.34 18.27
N TYR A 115 -2.39 -2.49 17.27
CA TYR A 115 -3.42 -2.10 16.29
C TYR A 115 -3.91 -3.27 15.42
N LEU A 116 -3.06 -4.26 15.15
CA LEU A 116 -3.41 -5.47 14.39
C LEU A 116 -4.18 -6.49 15.24
N SER A 117 -4.31 -6.29 16.55
CA SER A 117 -5.06 -7.17 17.44
C SER A 117 -6.57 -7.08 17.22
N ARG A 118 -7.29 -8.03 17.79
CA ARG A 118 -8.76 -8.05 17.79
C ARG A 118 -9.32 -6.92 18.62
N SER A 119 -8.78 -6.70 19.79
CA SER A 119 -9.21 -5.65 20.70
C SER A 119 -8.07 -5.15 21.57
N LEU A 120 -8.23 -3.93 22.05
CA LEU A 120 -7.30 -3.25 22.92
C LEU A 120 -8.04 -2.74 24.17
N SER A 121 -7.49 -3.00 25.36
CA SER A 121 -7.96 -2.40 26.59
C SER A 121 -7.25 -1.07 26.84
N THR A 122 -8.05 -0.01 27.05
CA THR A 122 -7.51 1.31 27.38
C THR A 122 -7.07 1.37 28.84
N VAL A 123 -6.34 2.43 29.20
CA VAL A 123 -5.98 2.70 30.61
C VAL A 123 -7.21 2.90 31.52
N GLU A 124 -8.36 3.25 30.96
CA GLU A 124 -9.64 3.36 31.66
C GLU A 124 -10.42 2.02 31.70
N HIS A 125 -9.74 0.90 31.35
CA HIS A 125 -10.34 -0.44 31.29
C HIS A 125 -11.51 -0.57 30.28
N LYS A 126 -11.61 0.31 29.31
CA LYS A 126 -12.53 0.17 28.19
C LYS A 126 -11.90 -0.68 27.11
N ARG A 127 -12.64 -1.62 26.58
CA ARG A 127 -12.20 -2.45 25.47
C ARG A 127 -12.74 -1.89 24.16
N VAL A 128 -11.86 -1.69 23.18
CA VAL A 128 -12.21 -1.26 21.84
C VAL A 128 -11.79 -2.31 20.81
N SER A 129 -12.58 -2.46 19.75
CA SER A 129 -12.25 -3.36 18.65
C SER A 129 -11.32 -2.66 17.67
N LEU A 130 -10.32 -3.40 17.18
CA LEU A 130 -9.35 -2.96 16.18
C LEU A 130 -9.43 -3.81 14.90
N THR A 131 -8.33 -3.98 14.18
CA THR A 131 -8.37 -4.63 12.85
C THR A 131 -8.76 -6.11 12.91
N ASN A 132 -8.53 -6.78 14.02
CA ASN A 132 -8.76 -8.22 14.20
C ASN A 132 -8.05 -9.09 13.14
N ILE A 133 -6.87 -8.68 12.70
CA ILE A 133 -6.00 -9.50 11.86
C ILE A 133 -5.34 -10.58 12.71
N LEU A 134 -4.87 -10.19 13.89
CA LEU A 134 -4.36 -11.12 14.89
C LEU A 134 -5.49 -11.45 15.89
N PRO A 135 -5.82 -12.72 16.11
CA PRO A 135 -6.91 -13.13 16.99
C PRO A 135 -6.50 -13.08 18.48
N VAL A 136 -5.94 -11.96 18.89
CA VAL A 136 -5.47 -11.71 20.27
C VAL A 136 -6.11 -10.45 20.83
N ASP A 137 -6.31 -10.42 22.12
CA ASP A 137 -6.79 -9.27 22.89
C ASP A 137 -5.63 -8.73 23.75
N ILE A 138 -5.45 -7.43 23.76
CA ILE A 138 -4.39 -6.71 24.47
C ILE A 138 -4.98 -5.78 25.52
#